data_2627d4af550628118e6b03ca1d4121af
#
_entry.id   2627d4af550628118e6b03ca1d4121af
#
_cell.length_a   1.000
_cell.length_b   1.000
_cell.length_c   1.000
_cell.angle_alpha   90.00
_cell.angle_beta   90.00
_cell.angle_gamma   90.00
#
_symmetry.space_group_name_H-M   'P 1'
#
loop_
_entity.id
_entity.type
_entity.pdbx_description
1 polymer ?
#
loop_
_entity_poly.entity_id
_entity_poly.type
_entity_poly.pdbx_seq_one_letter_code
_entity_poly.pdbx_strand_id
1 'polypeptide(L)'
;REKDPDVGYVPDVPYVAGLRRENSFSEAVSSKAIYDPSATKVDISRFVKAAGDCDVVVFAGGISPCLEGEEMPVNAPGFRGGDRVSIELPDIQRQLVKALHDAGKKIVFVNFSGSAVALAEESRNCDAIVQAWYPGQEGGTAIADVLYGDCNPSGKLPLTFYASDSQLVDYENYDMKGRTYRYFRDEPLYPFGHGLSYTAFTFGKGRVLRKMDGTLEFVVPVENTGSCAGGNVVQLYVSRPDDAEGPVKTLRGYTRIYLESGQRTLARIPIDEETFLWWNPASGRMDPLPGE
;
A
#
# COMPACT_ATOMS: atom_id res chain seq x y z
N ARG A 1 -13.41 7.57 -19.28
CA ARG A 1 -14.01 8.17 -20.50
C ARG A 1 -15.22 9.03 -20.20
N GLU A 2 -15.99 8.76 -19.14
CA GLU A 2 -17.08 9.66 -18.72
C GLU A 2 -16.56 11.02 -18.26
N LYS A 3 -15.40 11.02 -17.56
CA LYS A 3 -14.77 12.26 -17.07
C LYS A 3 -13.90 12.95 -18.12
N ASP A 4 -13.32 12.18 -19.02
CA ASP A 4 -12.42 12.68 -20.06
C ASP A 4 -12.56 11.86 -21.34
N PRO A 5 -13.15 12.44 -22.41
CA PRO A 5 -13.33 11.79 -23.68
C PRO A 5 -12.03 11.48 -24.42
N ASP A 6 -10.94 12.20 -24.10
CA ASP A 6 -9.64 12.06 -24.76
C ASP A 6 -8.81 10.90 -24.18
N VAL A 7 -9.32 10.19 -23.15
CA VAL A 7 -8.66 8.99 -22.62
C VAL A 7 -8.69 7.85 -23.63
N GLY A 8 -7.54 7.52 -24.16
CA GLY A 8 -7.29 6.31 -24.93
C GLY A 8 -7.21 5.06 -24.02
N TYR A 9 -7.58 3.91 -24.56
CA TYR A 9 -7.46 2.62 -23.85
C TYR A 9 -6.62 1.65 -24.67
N VAL A 10 -5.58 1.09 -24.03
CA VAL A 10 -4.72 0.06 -24.64
C VAL A 10 -4.99 -1.26 -23.90
N PRO A 11 -5.67 -2.20 -24.53
CA PRO A 11 -6.00 -3.49 -23.91
C PRO A 11 -4.81 -4.47 -23.89
N ASP A 12 -5.03 -5.61 -23.26
CA ASP A 12 -4.18 -6.81 -23.32
C ASP A 12 -2.77 -6.63 -22.75
N VAL A 13 -2.62 -5.77 -21.75
CA VAL A 13 -1.42 -5.75 -20.92
C VAL A 13 -1.40 -7.02 -20.07
N PRO A 14 -0.41 -7.92 -20.26
CA PRO A 14 -0.38 -9.18 -19.50
C PRO A 14 0.06 -8.96 -18.06
N TYR A 15 -0.58 -9.65 -17.12
CA TYR A 15 -0.13 -9.68 -15.73
C TYR A 15 1.21 -10.42 -15.58
N VAL A 16 1.34 -11.57 -16.24
CA VAL A 16 2.57 -12.36 -16.37
C VAL A 16 2.70 -12.77 -17.83
N ALA A 17 3.90 -12.70 -18.39
CA ALA A 17 4.14 -13.14 -19.76
C ALA A 17 3.84 -14.64 -19.87
N GLY A 18 3.06 -15.02 -20.89
CA GLY A 18 2.62 -16.39 -21.11
C GLY A 18 1.37 -16.81 -20.30
N LEU A 19 0.81 -15.93 -19.44
CA LEU A 19 -0.42 -16.23 -18.75
C LEU A 19 -1.63 -15.96 -19.63
N ARG A 20 -2.48 -16.96 -19.78
CA ARG A 20 -3.77 -16.86 -20.47
C ARG A 20 -4.91 -17.07 -19.47
N ARG A 21 -6.01 -16.35 -19.67
CA ARG A 21 -7.29 -16.64 -18.99
C ARG A 21 -8.14 -17.49 -19.92
N GLU A 22 -8.69 -18.58 -19.40
CA GLU A 22 -9.83 -19.21 -20.09
C GLU A 22 -11.04 -18.28 -19.92
N ASN A 23 -11.48 -17.72 -21.04
CA ASN A 23 -12.65 -16.84 -21.06
C ASN A 23 -13.94 -17.67 -20.96
N SER A 24 -14.59 -17.67 -19.79
CA SER A 24 -16.04 -17.82 -19.76
C SER A 24 -16.63 -16.74 -18.86
N PHE A 25 -17.62 -16.05 -19.38
CA PHE A 25 -18.30 -14.97 -18.68
C PHE A 25 -19.05 -15.44 -17.41
N SER A 26 -19.30 -16.75 -17.30
CA SER A 26 -19.91 -17.40 -16.12
C SER A 26 -18.90 -17.76 -15.03
N GLU A 27 -17.60 -17.64 -15.27
CA GLU A 27 -16.49 -18.11 -14.41
C GLU A 27 -15.64 -16.98 -13.87
N ALA A 28 -16.20 -15.79 -13.70
CA ALA A 28 -15.49 -14.64 -13.10
C ALA A 28 -14.95 -14.93 -11.69
N VAL A 29 -15.35 -16.04 -11.07
CA VAL A 29 -14.94 -16.51 -9.75
C VAL A 29 -14.01 -17.74 -9.82
N SER A 30 -13.88 -18.40 -10.97
CA SER A 30 -13.11 -19.64 -11.14
C SER A 30 -12.24 -19.71 -12.40
N SER A 31 -11.85 -18.56 -12.97
CA SER A 31 -10.99 -18.56 -14.15
C SER A 31 -9.62 -19.13 -13.81
N LYS A 32 -9.34 -20.35 -14.25
CA LYS A 32 -8.00 -20.96 -14.17
C LYS A 32 -7.02 -20.11 -14.95
N ALA A 33 -6.00 -19.64 -14.27
CA ALA A 33 -4.85 -19.04 -14.93
C ALA A 33 -3.98 -20.17 -15.51
N ILE A 34 -3.89 -20.23 -16.84
CA ILE A 34 -3.03 -21.20 -17.52
C ILE A 34 -1.74 -20.51 -17.94
N TYR A 35 -0.61 -21.01 -17.44
CA TYR A 35 0.70 -20.53 -17.84
C TYR A 35 1.24 -21.38 -19.00
N ASP A 36 1.54 -20.71 -20.12
CA ASP A 36 2.18 -21.30 -21.30
C ASP A 36 3.61 -20.75 -21.42
N PRO A 37 4.64 -21.53 -21.08
CA PRO A 37 6.04 -21.07 -21.16
C PRO A 37 6.49 -20.81 -22.59
N SER A 38 5.79 -21.28 -23.62
CA SER A 38 6.12 -20.99 -25.03
C SER A 38 5.60 -19.63 -25.50
N ALA A 39 4.61 -19.07 -24.80
CA ALA A 39 3.93 -17.81 -25.17
C ALA A 39 4.45 -16.59 -24.37
N THR A 40 5.70 -16.60 -23.90
CA THR A 40 6.28 -15.54 -23.04
C THR A 40 6.76 -14.31 -23.80
N LYS A 41 6.83 -14.35 -25.14
CA LYS A 41 7.23 -13.20 -25.94
C LYS A 41 6.12 -12.15 -26.00
N VAL A 42 6.35 -11.00 -25.37
CA VAL A 42 5.48 -9.84 -25.40
C VAL A 42 6.16 -8.72 -26.19
N ASP A 43 5.47 -8.17 -27.16
CA ASP A 43 5.95 -6.99 -27.88
C ASP A 43 5.70 -5.74 -27.05
N ILE A 44 6.68 -5.36 -26.22
CA ILE A 44 6.65 -4.16 -25.39
C ILE A 44 6.55 -2.90 -26.25
N SER A 45 7.18 -2.89 -27.43
CA SER A 45 7.23 -1.71 -28.29
C SER A 45 5.84 -1.25 -28.75
N ARG A 46 4.90 -2.19 -28.89
CA ARG A 46 3.50 -1.84 -29.26
C ARG A 46 2.83 -0.96 -28.21
N PHE A 47 3.10 -1.21 -26.92
CA PHE A 47 2.51 -0.44 -25.82
C PHE A 47 3.12 0.96 -25.74
N VAL A 48 4.46 1.06 -25.90
CA VAL A 48 5.14 2.35 -25.98
C VAL A 48 4.64 3.16 -27.18
N LYS A 49 4.48 2.51 -28.35
CA LYS A 49 3.93 3.15 -29.55
C LYS A 49 2.47 3.60 -29.34
N ALA A 50 1.66 2.77 -28.66
CA ALA A 50 0.28 3.11 -28.38
C ALA A 50 0.14 4.26 -27.38
N ALA A 51 1.13 4.48 -26.50
CA ALA A 51 1.20 5.66 -25.64
C ALA A 51 1.42 6.95 -26.45
N GLY A 52 2.02 6.86 -27.67
CA GLY A 52 2.06 7.95 -28.64
C GLY A 52 2.43 9.30 -28.04
N ASP A 53 1.61 10.32 -28.31
CA ASP A 53 1.80 11.70 -27.83
C ASP A 53 0.99 12.00 -26.55
N CYS A 54 0.48 10.98 -25.84
CA CYS A 54 -0.27 11.24 -24.62
C CYS A 54 0.62 11.90 -23.53
N ASP A 55 0.05 12.83 -22.76
CA ASP A 55 0.72 13.57 -21.71
C ASP A 55 1.02 12.68 -20.49
N VAL A 56 0.12 11.74 -20.16
CA VAL A 56 0.22 10.86 -19.00
C VAL A 56 -0.26 9.47 -19.35
N VAL A 57 0.46 8.46 -18.90
CA VAL A 57 0.06 7.05 -18.97
C VAL A 57 -0.45 6.63 -17.60
N VAL A 58 -1.70 6.22 -17.49
CA VAL A 58 -2.23 5.51 -16.33
C VAL A 58 -2.02 4.01 -16.55
N PHE A 59 -1.04 3.44 -15.88
CA PHE A 59 -0.73 2.02 -15.94
C PHE A 59 -1.51 1.28 -14.84
N ALA A 60 -2.55 0.56 -15.22
CA ALA A 60 -3.33 -0.29 -14.32
C ALA A 60 -2.71 -1.70 -14.30
N GLY A 61 -2.01 -2.02 -13.23
CA GLY A 61 -1.24 -3.26 -13.11
C GLY A 61 -1.27 -3.83 -11.69
N GLY A 62 -0.34 -4.73 -11.41
CA GLY A 62 -0.26 -5.43 -10.13
C GLY A 62 -0.49 -6.92 -10.28
N ILE A 63 -1.18 -7.51 -9.33
CA ILE A 63 -1.57 -8.93 -9.34
C ILE A 63 -3.09 -9.04 -9.28
N SER A 64 -3.61 -10.23 -9.49
CA SER A 64 -5.05 -10.47 -9.43
C SER A 64 -5.36 -11.62 -8.47
N PRO A 65 -6.59 -11.73 -7.94
CA PRO A 65 -6.98 -12.88 -7.12
C PRO A 65 -6.75 -14.23 -7.81
N CYS A 66 -6.87 -14.25 -9.16
CA CYS A 66 -6.60 -15.46 -9.94
C CYS A 66 -5.12 -15.85 -9.99
N LEU A 67 -4.20 -14.89 -9.79
CA LEU A 67 -2.76 -15.13 -9.68
C LEU A 67 -2.34 -15.48 -8.26
N GLU A 68 -2.90 -14.80 -7.27
CA GLU A 68 -2.68 -15.15 -5.86
C GLU A 68 -3.25 -16.52 -5.52
N GLY A 69 -4.32 -16.94 -6.23
CA GLY A 69 -4.74 -18.30 -6.46
C GLY A 69 -4.84 -19.20 -5.25
N GLU A 70 -5.38 -18.71 -4.12
CA GLU A 70 -5.59 -19.53 -2.93
C GLU A 70 -6.30 -20.85 -3.29
N GLU A 71 -5.65 -21.97 -2.93
CA GLU A 71 -6.08 -23.34 -3.29
C GLU A 71 -6.27 -23.61 -4.80
N MET A 72 -5.71 -22.77 -5.65
CA MET A 72 -5.74 -22.96 -7.10
C MET A 72 -4.34 -23.36 -7.61
N PRO A 73 -4.23 -24.27 -8.59
CA PRO A 73 -2.94 -24.73 -9.12
C PRO A 73 -2.33 -23.70 -10.07
N VAL A 74 -1.95 -22.53 -9.55
CA VAL A 74 -1.24 -21.51 -10.33
C VAL A 74 0.26 -21.81 -10.28
N ASN A 75 0.86 -22.05 -11.45
CA ASN A 75 2.30 -22.20 -11.61
C ASN A 75 2.77 -21.25 -12.72
N ALA A 76 3.25 -20.08 -12.32
CA ALA A 76 3.77 -19.06 -13.19
C ALA A 76 4.98 -18.40 -12.49
N PRO A 77 5.85 -17.66 -13.19
CA PRO A 77 6.95 -16.95 -12.56
C PRO A 77 6.46 -16.08 -11.39
N GLY A 78 7.03 -16.30 -10.20
CA GLY A 78 6.61 -15.65 -8.96
C GLY A 78 5.46 -16.32 -8.19
N PHE A 79 4.89 -17.41 -8.73
CA PHE A 79 3.75 -18.14 -8.14
C PHE A 79 3.93 -19.65 -8.24
N ARG A 80 3.57 -20.37 -7.21
CA ARG A 80 3.65 -21.84 -7.17
C ARG A 80 2.59 -22.43 -6.24
N GLY A 81 1.79 -23.36 -6.74
CA GLY A 81 0.81 -24.10 -5.96
C GLY A 81 -0.31 -23.26 -5.38
N GLY A 82 -0.57 -22.08 -5.96
CA GLY A 82 -1.55 -21.13 -5.45
C GLY A 82 -0.99 -20.08 -4.49
N ASP A 83 0.32 -20.09 -4.21
CA ASP A 83 0.99 -19.11 -3.35
C ASP A 83 1.99 -18.26 -4.13
N ARG A 84 2.23 -17.06 -3.62
CA ARG A 84 3.34 -16.23 -4.08
C ARG A 84 4.65 -16.78 -3.52
N VAL A 85 5.65 -16.92 -4.38
CA VAL A 85 7.03 -17.24 -3.99
C VAL A 85 7.97 -16.05 -4.11
N SER A 86 7.44 -14.90 -4.56
CA SER A 86 8.12 -13.61 -4.63
C SER A 86 7.11 -12.50 -4.38
N ILE A 87 7.50 -11.45 -3.66
CA ILE A 87 6.68 -10.24 -3.49
C ILE A 87 6.90 -9.22 -4.62
N GLU A 88 7.79 -9.52 -5.52
CA GLU A 88 8.13 -8.64 -6.64
C GLU A 88 6.96 -8.51 -7.63
N LEU A 89 6.85 -7.35 -8.28
CA LEU A 89 5.94 -7.18 -9.41
C LEU A 89 6.35 -8.12 -10.55
N PRO A 90 5.42 -8.79 -11.25
CA PRO A 90 5.77 -9.63 -12.38
C PRO A 90 6.61 -8.90 -13.43
N ASP A 91 7.68 -9.55 -13.88
CA ASP A 91 8.74 -8.98 -14.74
C ASP A 91 8.23 -8.21 -15.95
N ILE A 92 7.20 -8.73 -16.64
CA ILE A 92 6.66 -8.07 -17.84
C ILE A 92 6.08 -6.69 -17.53
N GLN A 93 5.49 -6.50 -16.34
CA GLN A 93 4.96 -5.21 -15.94
C GLN A 93 6.07 -4.24 -15.62
N ARG A 94 7.15 -4.68 -14.96
CA ARG A 94 8.37 -3.88 -14.73
C ARG A 94 8.99 -3.43 -16.03
N GLN A 95 9.14 -4.36 -16.99
CA GLN A 95 9.68 -4.05 -18.32
C GLN A 95 8.81 -3.03 -19.06
N LEU A 96 7.48 -3.13 -18.96
CA LEU A 96 6.55 -2.18 -19.58
C LEU A 96 6.67 -0.78 -18.94
N VAL A 97 6.63 -0.70 -17.61
CA VAL A 97 6.79 0.57 -16.88
C VAL A 97 8.14 1.20 -17.22
N LYS A 98 9.22 0.41 -17.19
CA LYS A 98 10.54 0.91 -17.54
C LYS A 98 10.61 1.41 -18.98
N ALA A 99 10.05 0.69 -19.94
CA ALA A 99 10.06 1.10 -21.34
C ALA A 99 9.27 2.39 -21.58
N LEU A 100 8.15 2.58 -20.88
CA LEU A 100 7.40 3.84 -20.93
C LEU A 100 8.17 4.99 -20.29
N HIS A 101 8.83 4.75 -19.17
CA HIS A 101 9.71 5.72 -18.51
C HIS A 101 10.88 6.14 -19.44
N ASP A 102 11.59 5.15 -20.03
CA ASP A 102 12.70 5.37 -20.94
C ASP A 102 12.26 6.14 -22.21
N ALA A 103 11.00 6.02 -22.61
CA ALA A 103 10.37 6.80 -23.67
C ALA A 103 9.92 8.21 -23.22
N GLY A 104 10.24 8.62 -22.00
CA GLY A 104 9.95 9.95 -21.46
C GLY A 104 8.48 10.18 -21.08
N LYS A 105 7.72 9.11 -20.85
CA LYS A 105 6.31 9.23 -20.46
C LYS A 105 6.16 9.52 -18.96
N LYS A 106 5.24 10.39 -18.61
CA LYS A 106 4.75 10.51 -17.22
C LYS A 106 3.85 9.32 -16.91
N ILE A 107 4.10 8.67 -15.78
CA ILE A 107 3.41 7.41 -15.44
C ILE A 107 2.75 7.53 -14.07
N VAL A 108 1.47 7.27 -14.03
CA VAL A 108 0.71 6.99 -12.80
C VAL A 108 0.46 5.49 -12.74
N PHE A 109 1.09 4.80 -11.80
CA PHE A 109 0.87 3.38 -11.61
C PHE A 109 -0.25 3.13 -10.60
N VAL A 110 -1.33 2.49 -11.04
CA VAL A 110 -2.43 2.03 -10.19
C VAL A 110 -2.21 0.55 -9.91
N ASN A 111 -1.72 0.26 -8.70
CA ASN A 111 -1.38 -1.09 -8.27
C ASN A 111 -2.58 -1.79 -7.65
N PHE A 112 -3.02 -2.89 -8.27
CA PHE A 112 -4.06 -3.79 -7.76
C PHE A 112 -3.39 -5.00 -7.13
N SER A 113 -3.60 -5.22 -5.85
CA SER A 113 -3.07 -6.38 -5.12
C SER A 113 -3.82 -6.59 -3.82
N GLY A 114 -3.97 -7.84 -3.37
CA GLY A 114 -4.53 -8.15 -2.05
C GLY A 114 -3.49 -8.07 -0.93
N SER A 115 -2.20 -8.07 -1.28
CA SER A 115 -1.06 -8.07 -0.38
C SER A 115 -0.02 -7.02 -0.81
N ALA A 116 1.01 -6.81 0.02
CA ALA A 116 2.12 -5.93 -0.33
C ALA A 116 2.89 -6.46 -1.54
N VAL A 117 3.28 -5.57 -2.44
CA VAL A 117 4.12 -5.82 -3.61
C VAL A 117 5.38 -4.98 -3.51
N ALA A 118 6.54 -5.55 -3.78
CA ALA A 118 7.78 -4.79 -3.87
C ALA A 118 7.76 -3.93 -5.14
N LEU A 119 7.77 -2.62 -4.96
CA LEU A 119 7.62 -1.62 -6.02
C LEU A 119 8.83 -0.67 -6.08
N ALA A 120 10.02 -1.15 -5.68
CA ALA A 120 11.21 -0.30 -5.60
C ALA A 120 11.64 0.26 -6.95
N GLU A 121 11.47 -0.48 -8.04
CA GLU A 121 11.75 0.01 -9.38
C GLU A 121 10.67 0.99 -9.85
N GLU A 122 9.41 0.64 -9.63
CA GLU A 122 8.25 1.45 -10.00
C GLU A 122 8.26 2.80 -9.26
N SER A 123 8.72 2.82 -8.00
CA SER A 123 8.86 4.06 -7.23
C SER A 123 9.89 5.05 -7.81
N ARG A 124 10.81 4.56 -8.64
CA ARG A 124 11.79 5.40 -9.37
C ARG A 124 11.34 5.76 -10.78
N ASN A 125 10.55 4.89 -11.41
CA ASN A 125 10.15 5.00 -12.79
C ASN A 125 8.77 5.64 -13.01
N CYS A 126 7.96 5.74 -11.95
CA CYS A 126 6.64 6.35 -12.01
C CYS A 126 6.61 7.70 -11.27
N ASP A 127 5.82 8.65 -11.78
CA ASP A 127 5.60 9.96 -11.15
C ASP A 127 4.66 9.85 -9.94
N ALA A 128 3.76 8.87 -9.95
CA ALA A 128 2.87 8.55 -8.83
C ALA A 128 2.49 7.08 -8.79
N ILE A 129 2.23 6.56 -7.58
CA ILE A 129 1.71 5.21 -7.34
C ILE A 129 0.45 5.31 -6.48
N VAL A 130 -0.61 4.68 -6.94
CA VAL A 130 -1.88 4.52 -6.21
C VAL A 130 -2.03 3.06 -5.82
N GLN A 131 -2.02 2.75 -4.52
CA GLN A 131 -2.35 1.41 -4.03
C GLN A 131 -3.86 1.26 -3.97
N ALA A 132 -4.43 0.56 -4.95
CA ALA A 132 -5.87 0.41 -5.12
C ALA A 132 -6.45 -0.83 -4.43
N TRP A 133 -5.61 -1.76 -3.98
CA TRP A 133 -6.03 -3.05 -3.43
C TRP A 133 -6.87 -3.86 -4.42
N TYR A 134 -7.84 -4.63 -3.94
CA TYR A 134 -8.92 -5.21 -4.75
C TYR A 134 -10.19 -4.41 -4.47
N PRO A 135 -10.44 -3.36 -5.25
CA PRO A 135 -11.59 -2.49 -5.03
C PRO A 135 -12.88 -3.19 -5.39
N GLY A 136 -13.97 -2.77 -4.75
CA GLY A 136 -15.31 -3.26 -5.05
C GLY A 136 -15.89 -2.68 -6.35
N GLN A 137 -17.20 -2.71 -6.47
CA GLN A 137 -17.96 -2.30 -7.65
C GLN A 137 -17.65 -0.87 -8.11
N GLU A 138 -17.49 0.08 -7.17
CA GLU A 138 -17.21 1.49 -7.46
C GLU A 138 -15.70 1.80 -7.54
N GLY A 139 -14.85 0.77 -7.64
CA GLY A 139 -13.40 0.95 -7.64
C GLY A 139 -12.88 1.84 -8.77
N GLY A 140 -13.44 1.69 -9.96
CA GLY A 140 -13.08 2.54 -11.11
C GLY A 140 -13.41 4.01 -10.87
N THR A 141 -14.62 4.29 -10.35
CA THR A 141 -15.05 5.64 -9.98
C THR A 141 -14.15 6.24 -8.91
N ALA A 142 -13.90 5.50 -7.83
CA ALA A 142 -13.05 5.97 -6.73
C ALA A 142 -11.61 6.28 -7.17
N ILE A 143 -11.02 5.45 -8.05
CA ILE A 143 -9.69 5.69 -8.60
C ILE A 143 -9.71 6.94 -9.50
N ALA A 144 -10.71 7.07 -10.37
CA ALA A 144 -10.85 8.25 -11.21
C ALA A 144 -11.03 9.54 -10.38
N ASP A 145 -11.83 9.50 -9.30
CA ASP A 145 -12.01 10.65 -8.40
C ASP A 145 -10.69 11.10 -7.76
N VAL A 146 -9.85 10.14 -7.38
CA VAL A 146 -8.50 10.45 -6.88
C VAL A 146 -7.65 11.06 -8.00
N LEU A 147 -7.58 10.43 -9.18
CA LEU A 147 -6.72 10.87 -10.27
C LEU A 147 -7.08 12.25 -10.81
N TYR A 148 -8.36 12.59 -10.83
CA TYR A 148 -8.86 13.91 -11.30
C TYR A 148 -8.98 14.94 -10.18
N GLY A 149 -8.72 14.56 -8.92
CA GLY A 149 -8.71 15.46 -7.78
C GLY A 149 -10.08 15.74 -7.17
N ASP A 150 -11.13 15.04 -7.59
CA ASP A 150 -12.47 15.14 -6.98
C ASP A 150 -12.48 14.56 -5.57
N CYS A 151 -11.55 13.65 -5.27
CA CYS A 151 -11.32 13.10 -3.95
C CYS A 151 -9.85 13.27 -3.55
N ASN A 152 -9.59 13.96 -2.45
CA ASN A 152 -8.26 14.02 -1.86
C ASN A 152 -7.96 12.73 -1.07
N PRO A 153 -6.96 11.92 -1.46
CA PRO A 153 -6.67 10.66 -0.78
C PRO A 153 -6.22 10.89 0.66
N SER A 154 -6.69 10.05 1.57
CA SER A 154 -6.35 10.08 3.00
C SER A 154 -6.01 8.72 3.58
N GLY A 155 -5.98 7.68 2.75
CA GLY A 155 -5.65 6.32 3.14
C GLY A 155 -4.23 6.20 3.67
N LYS A 156 -4.02 5.27 4.61
CA LYS A 156 -2.72 4.90 5.15
C LYS A 156 -2.51 3.41 4.97
N LEU A 157 -1.30 3.02 4.58
CA LEU A 157 -0.97 1.61 4.38
C LEU A 157 -1.12 0.82 5.69
N PRO A 158 -1.91 -0.26 5.70
CA PRO A 158 -2.08 -1.13 6.86
C PRO A 158 -1.02 -2.23 6.93
N LEU A 159 -0.03 -2.20 6.05
CA LEU A 159 1.06 -3.15 5.94
C LEU A 159 2.39 -2.43 5.75
N THR A 160 3.49 -3.12 6.06
CA THR A 160 4.84 -2.71 5.65
C THR A 160 5.06 -3.18 4.21
N PHE A 161 5.45 -2.28 3.33
CA PHE A 161 5.86 -2.60 1.96
C PHE A 161 7.37 -2.71 1.92
N TYR A 162 7.88 -3.92 1.76
CA TYR A 162 9.31 -4.18 1.63
C TYR A 162 9.82 -3.79 0.24
N ALA A 163 11.10 -3.47 0.15
CA ALA A 163 11.69 -3.05 -1.13
C ALA A 163 11.94 -4.22 -2.09
N SER A 164 12.18 -5.43 -1.55
CA SER A 164 12.44 -6.64 -2.33
C SER A 164 12.29 -7.90 -1.49
N ASP A 165 12.32 -9.07 -2.13
CA ASP A 165 12.35 -10.37 -1.49
C ASP A 165 13.50 -10.51 -0.47
N SER A 166 14.63 -9.83 -0.69
CA SER A 166 15.80 -9.91 0.21
C SER A 166 15.55 -9.35 1.61
N GLN A 167 14.50 -8.58 1.80
CA GLN A 167 14.10 -8.05 3.12
C GLN A 167 13.17 -9.01 3.88
N LEU A 168 12.75 -10.10 3.26
CA LEU A 168 11.91 -11.09 3.92
C LEU A 168 12.78 -12.09 4.69
N VAL A 169 12.30 -12.49 5.85
CA VAL A 169 12.87 -13.61 6.59
C VAL A 169 12.39 -14.94 5.98
N ASP A 170 13.11 -16.00 6.24
CA ASP A 170 12.76 -17.34 5.77
C ASP A 170 11.30 -17.67 6.11
N TYR A 171 10.59 -18.29 5.16
CA TYR A 171 9.17 -18.62 5.29
C TYR A 171 8.89 -19.57 6.48
N GLU A 172 9.79 -20.51 6.74
CA GLU A 172 9.66 -21.48 7.83
C GLU A 172 10.07 -20.91 9.20
N ASN A 173 10.65 -19.72 9.24
CA ASN A 173 10.97 -19.02 10.47
C ASN A 173 9.72 -18.31 11.00
N TYR A 174 9.17 -18.74 12.11
CA TYR A 174 7.98 -18.16 12.75
C TYR A 174 8.29 -17.07 13.78
N ASP A 175 9.54 -16.73 13.99
CA ASP A 175 9.90 -15.59 14.85
C ASP A 175 9.39 -14.26 14.27
N MET A 176 8.93 -13.38 15.13
CA MET A 176 8.51 -12.02 14.71
C MET A 176 9.68 -11.11 14.38
N LYS A 177 10.90 -11.45 14.77
CA LYS A 177 12.11 -10.66 14.51
C LYS A 177 12.28 -10.43 13.01
N GLY A 178 12.50 -9.17 12.63
CA GLY A 178 12.63 -8.78 11.21
C GLY A 178 11.31 -8.71 10.44
N ARG A 179 10.14 -8.86 11.11
CA ARG A 179 8.83 -8.84 10.45
C ARG A 179 8.01 -7.61 10.87
N THR A 180 7.22 -7.12 9.96
CA THR A 180 6.25 -6.03 10.14
C THR A 180 6.87 -4.74 10.70
N TYR A 181 6.11 -3.65 10.73
CA TYR A 181 6.55 -2.36 11.29
C TYR A 181 6.98 -2.44 12.78
N ARG A 182 6.58 -3.52 13.46
CA ARG A 182 6.91 -3.71 14.88
C ARG A 182 8.34 -4.18 15.10
N TYR A 183 8.86 -5.05 14.22
CA TYR A 183 10.16 -5.71 14.43
C TYR A 183 11.12 -5.57 13.26
N PHE A 184 10.69 -5.03 12.13
CA PHE A 184 11.56 -4.71 11.00
C PHE A 184 12.37 -3.45 11.33
N ARG A 185 13.68 -3.57 11.34
CA ARG A 185 14.60 -2.49 11.75
C ARG A 185 15.29 -1.80 10.59
N ASP A 186 15.26 -2.41 9.42
CA ASP A 186 15.76 -1.79 8.20
C ASP A 186 14.75 -0.79 7.64
N GLU A 187 15.13 -0.08 6.61
CA GLU A 187 14.25 0.87 5.93
C GLU A 187 13.34 0.14 4.92
N PRO A 188 12.01 0.12 5.12
CA PRO A 188 11.10 -0.44 4.15
C PRO A 188 10.90 0.53 2.97
N LEU A 189 10.41 0.04 1.84
CA LEU A 189 10.03 0.91 0.72
C LEU A 189 8.95 1.91 1.15
N TYR A 190 7.87 1.41 1.75
CA TYR A 190 6.84 2.25 2.38
C TYR A 190 6.51 1.66 3.76
N PRO A 191 6.64 2.45 4.82
CA PRO A 191 6.32 1.96 6.15
C PRO A 191 4.80 1.81 6.37
N PHE A 192 4.43 0.95 7.31
CA PHE A 192 3.07 0.95 7.86
C PHE A 192 2.64 2.36 8.26
N GLY A 193 1.43 2.74 7.88
CA GLY A 193 0.90 4.09 8.15
C GLY A 193 1.30 5.14 7.11
N HIS A 194 2.09 4.78 6.09
CA HIS A 194 2.42 5.69 4.98
C HIS A 194 1.17 6.01 4.14
N GLY A 195 1.11 7.23 3.65
CA GLY A 195 0.10 7.67 2.69
C GLY A 195 0.15 9.17 2.51
N LEU A 196 0.11 9.59 1.25
CA LEU A 196 0.18 10.99 0.83
C LEU A 196 -1.22 11.62 0.73
N SER A 197 -1.25 12.92 0.59
CA SER A 197 -2.46 13.72 0.40
C SER A 197 -2.15 14.86 -0.59
N TYR A 198 -3.16 15.42 -1.22
CA TYR A 198 -3.02 16.63 -2.05
C TYR A 198 -2.91 17.91 -1.21
N THR A 199 -3.04 17.78 0.11
CA THR A 199 -2.82 18.88 1.06
C THR A 199 -1.73 18.49 2.07
N ALA A 200 -1.30 19.44 2.89
CA ALA A 200 -0.27 19.24 3.90
C ALA A 200 -0.84 19.43 5.31
N PHE A 201 -0.35 18.63 6.26
CA PHE A 201 -0.74 18.73 7.66
C PHE A 201 0.50 18.95 8.53
N THR A 202 0.38 19.87 9.47
CA THR A 202 1.40 20.07 10.52
C THR A 202 0.85 19.64 11.87
N PHE A 203 1.74 19.09 12.70
CA PHE A 203 1.41 18.59 14.01
C PHE A 203 2.11 19.42 15.08
N GLY A 204 1.36 19.87 16.07
CA GLY A 204 1.92 20.49 17.26
C GLY A 204 2.42 19.47 18.29
N LYS A 205 2.79 19.95 19.47
CA LYS A 205 3.22 19.06 20.56
C LYS A 205 2.03 18.33 21.16
N GLY A 206 2.07 17.00 21.11
CA GLY A 206 1.07 16.13 21.74
C GLY A 206 1.23 16.11 23.27
N ARG A 207 0.11 15.79 23.95
CA ARG A 207 0.07 15.63 25.41
C ARG A 207 -1.04 14.69 25.85
N VAL A 208 -0.87 14.08 27.00
CA VAL A 208 -1.93 13.29 27.66
C VAL A 208 -2.78 14.23 28.49
N LEU A 209 -4.09 14.12 28.37
CA LEU A 209 -5.08 14.80 29.20
C LEU A 209 -5.87 13.78 30.00
N ARG A 210 -6.11 14.07 31.30
CA ARG A 210 -7.06 13.33 32.12
C ARG A 210 -8.39 14.09 32.15
N LYS A 211 -9.49 13.41 31.81
CA LYS A 211 -10.84 13.94 31.89
C LYS A 211 -11.36 13.91 33.33
N MET A 212 -12.47 14.60 33.59
CA MET A 212 -13.11 14.64 34.90
C MET A 212 -13.63 13.27 35.36
N ASP A 213 -13.99 12.41 34.41
CA ASP A 213 -14.41 11.02 34.67
C ASP A 213 -13.25 10.05 34.92
N GLY A 214 -12.00 10.57 34.89
CA GLY A 214 -10.77 9.81 35.11
C GLY A 214 -10.19 9.17 33.86
N THR A 215 -10.89 9.16 32.72
CA THR A 215 -10.39 8.64 31.45
C THR A 215 -9.23 9.48 30.89
N LEU A 216 -8.37 8.86 30.09
CA LEU A 216 -7.23 9.52 29.47
C LEU A 216 -7.44 9.67 27.97
N GLU A 217 -6.92 10.77 27.44
CA GLU A 217 -6.82 11.01 26.00
C GLU A 217 -5.43 11.52 25.67
N PHE A 218 -4.87 11.03 24.57
CA PHE A 218 -3.76 11.72 23.91
C PHE A 218 -4.35 12.77 22.96
N VAL A 219 -3.89 14.00 23.07
CA VAL A 219 -4.34 15.10 22.22
C VAL A 219 -3.16 15.74 21.52
N VAL A 220 -3.34 16.05 20.23
CA VAL A 220 -2.32 16.72 19.41
C VAL A 220 -2.98 17.77 18.53
N PRO A 221 -2.47 19.02 18.53
CA PRO A 221 -2.92 20.04 17.57
C PRO A 221 -2.54 19.63 16.15
N VAL A 222 -3.48 19.75 15.23
CA VAL A 222 -3.26 19.49 13.82
C VAL A 222 -3.81 20.67 13.01
N GLU A 223 -3.05 21.10 12.02
CA GLU A 223 -3.42 22.14 11.08
C GLU A 223 -3.28 21.64 9.66
N ASN A 224 -4.27 21.90 8.82
CA ASN A 224 -4.13 21.77 7.37
C ASN A 224 -3.45 23.03 6.83
N THR A 225 -2.18 22.91 6.48
CA THR A 225 -1.36 24.02 5.96
C THR A 225 -1.31 24.07 4.42
N GLY A 226 -1.97 23.14 3.75
CA GLY A 226 -2.05 23.13 2.29
C GLY A 226 -3.24 23.92 1.75
N SER A 227 -3.39 23.88 0.42
CA SER A 227 -4.34 24.74 -0.31
C SER A 227 -5.73 24.14 -0.51
N CYS A 228 -5.94 22.87 -0.17
CA CYS A 228 -7.24 22.22 -0.34
C CYS A 228 -7.67 21.47 0.94
N ALA A 229 -8.96 21.20 1.05
CA ALA A 229 -9.50 20.36 2.11
C ALA A 229 -8.99 18.93 2.02
N GLY A 230 -8.86 18.25 3.16
CA GLY A 230 -8.42 16.86 3.17
C GLY A 230 -8.60 16.15 4.49
N GLY A 231 -8.64 14.82 4.39
CA GLY A 231 -8.62 13.93 5.54
C GLY A 231 -7.20 13.52 5.91
N ASN A 232 -7.00 13.18 7.17
CA ASN A 232 -5.80 12.50 7.65
C ASN A 232 -6.15 11.51 8.76
N VAL A 233 -5.37 10.44 8.86
CA VAL A 233 -5.43 9.50 9.98
C VAL A 233 -4.26 9.76 10.89
N VAL A 234 -4.56 10.37 12.05
CA VAL A 234 -3.57 10.63 13.10
C VAL A 234 -3.36 9.35 13.89
N GLN A 235 -2.13 8.87 13.92
CA GLN A 235 -1.75 7.59 14.53
C GLN A 235 -0.88 7.83 15.75
N LEU A 236 -1.20 7.19 16.88
CA LEU A 236 -0.42 7.20 18.10
C LEU A 236 0.39 5.91 18.20
N TYR A 237 1.70 6.06 18.23
CA TYR A 237 2.62 4.95 18.46
C TYR A 237 3.29 5.10 19.83
N VAL A 238 3.53 3.97 20.46
CA VAL A 238 4.31 3.88 21.69
C VAL A 238 5.54 3.03 21.41
N SER A 239 6.70 3.43 21.95
CA SER A 239 7.97 2.73 21.80
C SER A 239 8.69 2.61 23.14
N ARG A 240 9.62 1.68 23.22
CA ARG A 240 10.56 1.49 24.34
C ARG A 240 11.96 1.42 23.78
N PRO A 241 12.68 2.56 23.71
CA PRO A 241 14.02 2.62 23.09
C PRO A 241 15.07 1.75 23.79
N ASP A 242 14.89 1.46 25.08
CA ASP A 242 15.76 0.62 25.92
C ASP A 242 15.50 -0.89 25.75
N ASP A 243 14.46 -1.29 25.03
CA ASP A 243 14.14 -2.69 24.73
C ASP A 243 14.63 -3.08 23.32
N ALA A 244 15.91 -3.50 23.26
CA ALA A 244 16.55 -3.83 21.99
C ALA A 244 15.91 -5.01 21.24
N GLU A 245 15.27 -5.92 21.93
CA GLU A 245 14.62 -7.10 21.35
C GLU A 245 13.10 -6.90 21.18
N GLY A 246 12.55 -5.88 21.79
CA GLY A 246 11.12 -5.53 21.71
C GLY A 246 10.74 -4.84 20.41
N PRO A 247 9.44 -4.51 20.27
CA PRO A 247 8.93 -3.78 19.12
C PRO A 247 9.59 -2.41 18.95
N VAL A 248 9.96 -2.06 17.73
CA VAL A 248 10.44 -0.71 17.38
C VAL A 248 9.41 0.35 17.76
N LYS A 249 8.16 0.07 17.47
CA LYS A 249 6.98 0.85 17.87
C LYS A 249 5.72 0.00 17.75
N THR A 250 4.68 0.38 18.48
CA THR A 250 3.37 -0.28 18.41
C THR A 250 2.28 0.76 18.26
N LEU A 251 1.42 0.61 17.26
CA LEU A 251 0.22 1.44 17.11
C LEU A 251 -0.72 1.16 18.29
N ARG A 252 -1.05 2.20 19.05
CA ARG A 252 -1.90 2.10 20.25
C ARG A 252 -3.21 2.85 20.13
N GLY A 253 -3.34 3.68 19.10
CA GLY A 253 -4.58 4.37 18.83
C GLY A 253 -4.51 5.20 17.57
N TYR A 254 -5.66 5.56 17.06
CA TYR A 254 -5.75 6.47 15.91
C TYR A 254 -7.07 7.22 15.92
N THR A 255 -7.09 8.32 15.19
CA THR A 255 -8.33 9.06 14.91
C THR A 255 -8.28 9.64 13.51
N ARG A 256 -9.42 9.68 12.84
CA ARG A 256 -9.55 10.33 11.54
C ARG A 256 -10.06 11.74 11.71
N ILE A 257 -9.41 12.69 11.05
CA ILE A 257 -9.81 14.09 10.99
C ILE A 257 -10.07 14.49 9.55
N TYR A 258 -10.86 15.53 9.35
CA TYR A 258 -11.03 16.22 8.08
C TYR A 258 -10.97 17.72 8.32
N LEU A 259 -10.13 18.44 7.57
CA LEU A 259 -9.88 19.85 7.77
C LEU A 259 -9.95 20.61 6.43
N GLU A 260 -10.62 21.74 6.43
CA GLU A 260 -10.52 22.73 5.37
C GLU A 260 -9.11 23.33 5.32
N SER A 261 -8.74 23.95 4.19
CA SER A 261 -7.49 24.72 4.08
C SER A 261 -7.37 25.76 5.19
N GLY A 262 -6.25 25.80 5.90
CA GLY A 262 -6.00 26.68 7.03
C GLY A 262 -6.72 26.33 8.33
N GLN A 263 -7.57 25.31 8.33
CA GLN A 263 -8.30 24.89 9.53
C GLN A 263 -7.38 24.15 10.53
N ARG A 264 -7.66 24.37 11.82
CA ARG A 264 -6.98 23.71 12.95
C ARG A 264 -7.96 22.93 13.81
N THR A 265 -7.49 21.84 14.38
CA THR A 265 -8.22 21.04 15.36
C THR A 265 -7.30 20.44 16.41
N LEU A 266 -7.89 19.90 17.47
CA LEU A 266 -7.22 18.98 18.39
C LEU A 266 -7.65 17.58 18.02
N ALA A 267 -6.78 16.80 17.42
CA ALA A 267 -7.00 15.37 17.26
C ALA A 267 -6.94 14.70 18.64
N ARG A 268 -7.95 13.87 18.93
CA ARG A 268 -8.13 13.21 20.22
C ARG A 268 -8.12 11.71 20.02
N ILE A 269 -7.28 11.01 20.75
CA ILE A 269 -7.13 9.56 20.70
C ILE A 269 -7.35 9.05 22.12
N PRO A 270 -8.42 8.28 22.38
CA PRO A 270 -8.62 7.63 23.66
C PRO A 270 -7.44 6.70 23.98
N ILE A 271 -6.95 6.74 25.20
CA ILE A 271 -5.94 5.84 25.72
C ILE A 271 -6.40 5.25 27.04
N ASP A 272 -6.02 4.02 27.28
CA ASP A 272 -6.36 3.24 28.46
C ASP A 272 -5.09 2.60 29.07
N GLU A 273 -5.27 1.76 30.05
CA GLU A 273 -4.16 1.06 30.68
C GLU A 273 -3.45 0.11 29.70
N GLU A 274 -4.19 -0.49 28.75
CA GLU A 274 -3.65 -1.42 27.75
C GLU A 274 -2.69 -0.71 26.77
N THR A 275 -2.87 0.61 26.60
CA THR A 275 -2.00 1.45 25.74
C THR A 275 -0.53 1.35 26.16
N PHE A 276 -0.26 1.14 27.45
CA PHE A 276 1.10 1.13 28.02
C PHE A 276 1.57 -0.27 28.43
N LEU A 277 0.81 -1.32 28.09
CA LEU A 277 1.20 -2.69 28.40
C LEU A 277 2.25 -3.23 27.42
N TRP A 278 3.26 -3.87 27.95
CA TRP A 278 4.32 -4.56 27.21
C TRP A 278 4.51 -5.96 27.77
N TRP A 279 5.00 -6.87 26.92
CA TRP A 279 5.38 -8.19 27.39
C TRP A 279 6.56 -8.09 28.37
N ASN A 280 6.36 -8.61 29.56
CA ASN A 280 7.40 -8.68 30.59
C ASN A 280 7.87 -10.15 30.75
N PRO A 281 9.07 -10.51 30.25
CA PRO A 281 9.54 -11.88 30.33
C PRO A 281 9.77 -12.37 31.77
N ALA A 282 10.03 -11.46 32.71
CA ALA A 282 10.22 -11.82 34.11
C ALA A 282 8.93 -12.25 34.80
N SER A 283 7.80 -11.64 34.46
CA SER A 283 6.48 -11.99 35.03
C SER A 283 5.68 -12.95 34.13
N GLY A 284 6.09 -13.12 32.85
CA GLY A 284 5.37 -13.92 31.84
C GLY A 284 4.02 -13.34 31.45
N ARG A 285 3.82 -12.05 31.54
CA ARG A 285 2.55 -11.36 31.25
C ARG A 285 2.77 -9.95 30.68
N MET A 286 1.68 -9.32 30.26
CA MET A 286 1.65 -7.91 29.85
C MET A 286 1.60 -7.04 31.11
N ASP A 287 2.61 -6.21 31.30
CA ASP A 287 2.75 -5.29 32.43
C ASP A 287 2.94 -3.84 31.95
N PRO A 288 2.52 -2.83 32.71
CA PRO A 288 2.86 -1.44 32.43
C PRO A 288 4.35 -1.23 32.72
N LEU A 289 5.13 -1.13 31.67
CA LEU A 289 6.59 -0.89 31.76
C LEU A 289 6.91 0.54 31.29
N PRO A 290 7.97 1.16 31.82
CA PRO A 290 8.42 2.47 31.35
C PRO A 290 8.72 2.45 29.85
N GLY A 291 8.42 3.55 29.16
CA GLY A 291 8.64 3.73 27.73
C GLY A 291 8.29 5.15 27.29
N GLU A 292 8.43 5.44 25.99
CA GLU A 292 8.11 6.71 25.34
C GLU A 292 6.87 6.59 24.42
#